data_a2d63cbd7c60cbe985328f7f3cf3f343
#
_entry.id   a2d63cbd7c60cbe985328f7f3cf3f343
#
_cell.length_a   1.000
_cell.length_b   1.000
_cell.length_c   1.000
_cell.angle_alpha   90.00
_cell.angle_beta   90.00
_cell.angle_gamma   90.00
#
_symmetry.space_group_name_H-M   'P 1'
#
loop_
_entity.id
_entity.type
_entity.pdbx_description
1 polymer ?
#
loop_
_entity_poly.entity_id
_entity_poly.type
_entity_poly.pdbx_seq_one_letter_code
_entity_poly.pdbx_strand_id
1 'polypeptide(L)'
;MASPAITVKKILAAAPXHHPRPAHPAVDGQQGLAHSLRGQSHSSSGKSIFVRSIDSPDDCKEYTGHTAAATVARFSPSGFKVASGDAAGTLRVWEPENVDNAGKEYGIISGRLNDIAWDGESQRIIAVGDGREQFGRCITADSGNSVGEIIGHSKAVNAVAMKSQRPFRAATVGDDGNMVFYHGAPYKFNDKSTQHKGFVFGAAYSPDGSTLVTVGADKRIQLYDGKTGEPGRQIGEGEHTGSIFAVSWSQDGKKIATASADQSVRLWDVESGKVTQTWKFGDGVSVGDQQVGVVIPHGRTDGLILSLNLRGELTYLHEGKDKPVRVIQGHDKGITSMIRTSDNKGTALWTGSFDGRICHWDLKSGTSTVVDGQSHTNQVAQLVGASGKAYSAGWDDTLRTVDESAKTFLGESVTLSAQPKGVAAADGIVYVATTSGVSAYSNGKLIKETSTTYTPGAIAATKGFVAVGADQNSVKVYKTDSSGALQEAQSLTNSTGTISSLAFSHDGAHLAAGNSVGKIYVYAVGSWEVVADRWSAHTARVTCISWDDTGAYAASGSLDTNVFIWCLEKKNQGKRIKAANAHKDGVSGVAWIEGGKLASAGNDATVKIWDVQNLP
;
A
#
# COMPACT_ATOMS: atom_id res chain seq x y z
N MET A 1 10.81 -22.38 -29.65
CA MET A 1 9.98 -21.25 -29.22
C MET A 1 10.21 -21.02 -27.74
N ALA A 2 10.33 -19.76 -27.33
CA ALA A 2 10.52 -19.44 -25.90
C ALA A 2 9.24 -19.80 -25.12
N SER A 3 9.41 -20.23 -23.89
CA SER A 3 8.27 -20.61 -23.04
C SER A 3 7.40 -19.39 -22.71
N PRO A 4 6.07 -19.57 -22.62
CA PRO A 4 5.20 -18.50 -22.15
C PRO A 4 5.61 -18.03 -20.76
N ALA A 5 5.58 -16.72 -20.52
CA ALA A 5 6.02 -16.15 -19.26
C ALA A 5 5.21 -14.92 -18.87
N ILE A 6 5.07 -14.75 -17.57
CA ILE A 6 4.54 -13.53 -16.98
C ILE A 6 5.51 -13.11 -15.87
N THR A 7 6.02 -11.88 -15.96
CA THR A 7 7.00 -11.36 -15.00
C THR A 7 6.56 -9.98 -14.53
N VAL A 8 6.73 -9.72 -13.23
CA VAL A 8 6.40 -8.41 -12.68
C VAL A 8 7.38 -7.38 -13.25
N LYS A 9 6.85 -6.26 -13.75
CA LYS A 9 7.63 -5.17 -14.31
C LYS A 9 7.67 -3.97 -13.38
N LYS A 10 6.53 -3.64 -12.78
CA LYS A 10 6.42 -2.50 -11.88
C LYS A 10 5.49 -2.85 -10.72
N ILE A 11 5.80 -2.32 -9.56
CA ILE A 11 4.90 -2.37 -8.41
C ILE A 11 4.49 -0.93 -8.09
N LEU A 12 3.25 -0.59 -8.37
CA LEU A 12 2.67 0.70 -8.05
C LEU A 12 2.13 0.58 -6.63
N ALA A 13 3.05 0.56 -5.67
CA ALA A 13 2.69 0.35 -4.28
C ALA A 13 1.98 1.59 -3.73
N ALA A 14 1.01 1.34 -2.88
CA ALA A 14 0.40 2.40 -2.10
C ALA A 14 1.46 3.10 -1.24
N ALA A 15 1.15 4.29 -0.79
CA ALA A 15 1.98 5.00 0.17
C ALA A 15 2.08 4.18 1.47
N PRO A 16 3.22 4.28 2.18
CA PRO A 16 3.42 3.43 3.35
C PRO A 16 2.40 3.66 4.46
N UNK A 17 1.79 2.74 4.88
CA UNK A 17 0.98 2.82 5.85
C UNK A 17 1.68 3.08 6.97
N HIS A 18 1.23 3.43 7.76
CA HIS A 18 1.93 3.67 9.00
C HIS A 18 1.06 3.32 10.20
N HIS A 19 1.69 3.31 11.31
CA HIS A 19 1.11 3.05 12.62
C HIS A 19 0.98 4.38 13.38
N PRO A 20 0.11 4.50 14.38
CA PRO A 20 0.08 5.68 15.23
C PRO A 20 1.38 5.98 15.99
N ARG A 21 2.34 5.06 16.00
CA ARG A 21 3.72 5.37 16.42
C ARG A 21 4.54 5.80 15.21
N PRO A 22 5.59 6.61 15.40
CA PRO A 22 6.35 7.17 14.29
C PRO A 22 6.79 6.13 13.27
N ALA A 23 6.61 6.45 12.02
CA ALA A 23 7.13 5.66 10.92
C ALA A 23 8.44 6.31 10.47
N HIS A 24 9.45 5.49 10.32
CA HIS A 24 10.75 5.98 9.86
C HIS A 24 11.03 5.37 8.50
N PRO A 25 10.78 6.10 7.42
CA PRO A 25 11.26 5.62 6.12
C PRO A 25 12.79 5.56 6.15
N ALA A 26 13.34 4.46 5.69
CA ALA A 26 14.78 4.30 5.63
C ALA A 26 15.25 4.60 4.21
N VAL A 27 16.30 5.40 4.11
CA VAL A 27 16.86 5.81 2.82
C VAL A 27 18.32 5.37 2.79
N ASP A 28 18.73 4.72 1.70
CA ASP A 28 20.17 4.52 1.51
C ASP A 28 20.83 5.86 1.16
N GLY A 29 22.13 5.92 1.29
CA GLY A 29 22.87 7.17 1.12
C GLY A 29 22.80 7.75 -0.29
N GLN A 30 22.23 7.06 -1.25
CA GLN A 30 22.22 7.54 -2.63
C GLN A 30 20.85 7.62 -3.29
N GLN A 31 20.06 6.54 -3.35
CA GLN A 31 18.85 6.56 -4.18
C GLN A 31 17.67 5.73 -3.68
N GLY A 32 17.82 4.94 -2.62
CA GLY A 32 16.80 3.97 -2.22
C GLY A 32 15.99 4.36 -0.99
N LEU A 33 14.74 3.97 -1.00
CA LEU A 33 13.81 4.15 0.12
C LEU A 33 13.20 2.80 0.47
N ALA A 34 13.32 2.37 1.71
CA ALA A 34 12.70 1.14 2.18
C ALA A 34 11.56 1.46 3.15
N HIS A 35 10.41 0.84 2.94
CA HIS A 35 9.25 1.06 3.80
C HIS A 35 8.33 -0.15 3.81
N SER A 36 7.49 -0.24 4.83
CA SER A 36 6.45 -1.26 4.92
C SER A 36 5.07 -0.66 4.63
N LEU A 37 4.20 -1.45 4.04
CA LEU A 37 2.79 -1.13 3.91
C LEU A 37 2.04 -1.80 5.08
N ARG A 38 1.06 -1.11 5.62
CA ARG A 38 0.36 -1.60 6.79
C ARG A 38 -1.16 -1.40 6.69
N GLY A 39 -1.89 -2.46 6.88
CA GLY A 39 -3.34 -2.42 7.05
C GLY A 39 -3.75 -2.67 8.50
N GLN A 40 -4.81 -2.01 8.94
CA GLN A 40 -5.35 -2.13 10.30
C GLN A 40 -6.47 -3.16 10.36
N SER A 41 -6.29 -4.35 9.93
CA SER A 41 -7.30 -5.38 10.14
C SER A 41 -6.63 -6.68 10.57
N HIS A 42 -7.38 -7.57 11.12
CA HIS A 42 -6.90 -8.87 11.57
C HIS A 42 -6.41 -9.76 10.41
N SER A 43 -6.29 -9.20 9.22
CA SER A 43 -5.76 -9.91 8.07
C SER A 43 -4.27 -9.70 7.92
N SER A 44 -3.63 -10.55 7.20
CA SER A 44 -2.19 -10.71 7.01
C SER A 44 -1.51 -9.60 6.19
N SER A 45 -2.19 -8.51 5.89
CA SER A 45 -1.65 -7.39 5.13
C SER A 45 -0.60 -6.62 5.94
N GLY A 46 0.46 -6.16 5.28
CA GLY A 46 1.51 -5.38 5.92
C GLY A 46 2.76 -6.17 6.29
N LYS A 47 2.91 -7.39 5.79
CA LYS A 47 4.12 -8.19 6.03
C LYS A 47 5.26 -7.89 5.06
N SER A 48 5.00 -7.11 4.03
CA SER A 48 5.99 -6.80 2.99
C SER A 48 6.76 -5.53 3.30
N ILE A 49 8.03 -5.52 2.87
CA ILE A 49 8.87 -4.33 2.85
C ILE A 49 9.05 -3.95 1.38
N PHE A 50 8.85 -2.68 1.06
CA PHE A 50 9.03 -2.16 -0.29
C PHE A 50 10.31 -1.32 -0.34
N VAL A 51 11.18 -1.64 -1.30
CA VAL A 51 12.36 -0.85 -1.61
C VAL A 51 12.11 -0.17 -2.95
N ARG A 52 12.10 1.14 -2.96
CA ARG A 52 11.81 1.87 -4.19
C ARG A 52 12.85 2.96 -4.45
N SER A 53 13.01 3.30 -5.72
CA SER A 53 13.84 4.43 -6.12
C SER A 53 13.16 5.73 -5.68
N ILE A 54 13.94 6.65 -5.13
CA ILE A 54 13.43 7.99 -4.76
C ILE A 54 13.00 8.74 -6.03
N ASP A 55 13.80 8.68 -7.09
CA ASP A 55 13.53 9.46 -8.30
C ASP A 55 12.49 8.81 -9.21
N SER A 56 12.39 7.48 -9.17
CA SER A 56 11.41 6.70 -9.96
C SER A 56 10.64 5.77 -9.02
N PRO A 57 9.65 6.27 -8.28
CA PRO A 57 9.00 5.48 -7.22
C PRO A 57 8.30 4.21 -7.69
N ASP A 58 8.00 4.09 -8.98
CA ASP A 58 7.43 2.87 -9.57
C ASP A 58 8.50 1.79 -9.84
N ASP A 59 9.79 2.16 -9.74
CA ASP A 59 10.89 1.19 -9.69
C ASP A 59 10.97 0.70 -8.23
N CYS A 60 10.29 -0.40 -7.97
CA CYS A 60 10.00 -0.88 -6.62
C CYS A 60 10.15 -2.39 -6.55
N LYS A 61 10.82 -2.86 -5.51
CA LYS A 61 10.99 -4.29 -5.22
C LYS A 61 10.25 -4.61 -3.92
N GLU A 62 9.67 -5.80 -3.85
CA GLU A 62 8.92 -6.26 -2.67
C GLU A 62 9.65 -7.41 -1.98
N TYR A 63 10.01 -7.23 -0.71
CA TYR A 63 10.57 -8.27 0.13
C TYR A 63 9.44 -8.84 1.01
N THR A 64 9.27 -10.16 1.00
CA THR A 64 8.14 -10.84 1.65
C THR A 64 8.56 -11.84 2.72
N GLY A 65 9.77 -11.70 3.29
CA GLY A 65 10.31 -12.67 4.24
C GLY A 65 9.65 -12.70 5.62
N HIS A 66 8.94 -11.63 6.01
CA HIS A 66 8.30 -11.58 7.33
C HIS A 66 7.02 -12.39 7.40
N THR A 67 6.81 -13.07 8.54
CA THR A 67 5.59 -13.83 8.82
C THR A 67 4.60 -13.05 9.67
N ALA A 68 5.06 -11.97 10.31
CA ALA A 68 4.22 -11.02 11.05
C ALA A 68 4.29 -9.66 10.38
N ALA A 69 3.43 -8.72 10.81
CA ALA A 69 3.39 -7.38 10.22
C ALA A 69 4.74 -6.68 10.35
N ALA A 70 5.31 -6.26 9.23
CA ALA A 70 6.57 -5.51 9.21
C ALA A 70 6.35 -4.11 9.79
N THR A 71 7.28 -3.65 10.63
CA THR A 71 7.11 -2.42 11.40
C THR A 71 8.19 -1.38 11.11
N VAL A 72 9.39 -1.81 10.71
CA VAL A 72 10.53 -0.92 10.51
C VAL A 72 11.50 -1.57 9.53
N ALA A 73 12.19 -0.74 8.75
CA ALA A 73 13.28 -1.17 7.87
C ALA A 73 14.35 -0.09 7.82
N ARG A 74 15.61 -0.51 7.79
CA ARG A 74 16.77 0.39 7.74
C ARG A 74 17.86 -0.19 6.83
N PHE A 75 18.35 0.63 5.91
CA PHE A 75 19.55 0.29 5.14
C PHE A 75 20.78 0.30 6.04
N SER A 76 21.69 -0.61 5.78
CA SER A 76 23.05 -0.51 6.35
C SER A 76 23.75 0.73 5.74
N PRO A 77 24.71 1.34 6.44
CA PRO A 77 25.47 2.45 5.87
C PRO A 77 26.17 2.12 4.55
N SER A 78 26.53 0.84 4.34
CA SER A 78 27.14 0.40 3.08
C SER A 78 26.14 0.35 1.91
N GLY A 79 24.82 0.35 2.20
CA GLY A 79 23.78 0.20 1.19
C GLY A 79 23.53 -1.24 0.74
N PHE A 80 24.40 -2.19 1.11
CA PHE A 80 24.31 -3.57 0.60
C PHE A 80 23.27 -4.42 1.34
N LYS A 81 22.84 -3.99 2.52
CA LYS A 81 21.91 -4.77 3.33
C LYS A 81 20.78 -3.90 3.87
N VAL A 82 19.66 -4.54 4.13
CA VAL A 82 18.54 -3.96 4.87
C VAL A 82 18.29 -4.80 6.10
N ALA A 83 18.09 -4.16 7.24
CA ALA A 83 17.57 -4.81 8.44
C ALA A 83 16.12 -4.40 8.59
N SER A 84 15.23 -5.36 8.80
CA SER A 84 13.80 -5.08 8.98
C SER A 84 13.25 -5.84 10.18
N GLY A 85 12.30 -5.22 10.86
CA GLY A 85 11.69 -5.77 12.06
C GLY A 85 10.18 -5.92 11.92
N ASP A 86 9.60 -6.78 12.77
CA ASP A 86 8.17 -7.03 12.70
C ASP A 86 7.49 -6.98 14.07
N ALA A 87 6.18 -7.14 14.05
CA ALA A 87 5.33 -7.06 15.25
C ALA A 87 5.51 -8.24 16.21
N ALA A 88 6.18 -9.31 15.79
CA ALA A 88 6.47 -10.46 16.65
C ALA A 88 7.84 -10.35 17.31
N GLY A 89 8.64 -9.33 16.99
CA GLY A 89 9.96 -9.13 17.57
C GLY A 89 11.08 -9.78 16.79
N THR A 90 10.81 -10.16 15.55
CA THR A 90 11.80 -10.81 14.66
C THR A 90 12.50 -9.75 13.82
N LEU A 91 13.82 -9.85 13.75
CA LEU A 91 14.66 -9.03 12.88
C LEU A 91 15.13 -9.90 11.71
N ARG A 92 15.04 -9.36 10.49
CA ARG A 92 15.61 -10.00 9.31
C ARG A 92 16.67 -9.11 8.68
N VAL A 93 17.75 -9.74 8.18
CA VAL A 93 18.83 -9.04 7.47
C VAL A 93 18.94 -9.66 6.08
N TRP A 94 18.78 -8.82 5.05
CA TRP A 94 18.67 -9.28 3.67
C TRP A 94 19.26 -8.25 2.69
N GLU A 95 19.38 -8.64 1.42
CA GLU A 95 20.00 -7.81 0.38
C GLU A 95 18.92 -7.17 -0.49
N PRO A 96 18.89 -5.84 -0.62
CA PRO A 96 17.85 -5.17 -1.43
C PRO A 96 17.93 -5.49 -2.92
N GLU A 97 19.08 -5.96 -3.40
CA GLU A 97 19.19 -6.38 -4.80
C GLU A 97 18.67 -7.80 -5.04
N ASN A 98 18.48 -8.59 -3.98
CA ASN A 98 18.01 -9.98 -4.08
C ASN A 98 16.88 -10.23 -3.06
N VAL A 99 15.74 -9.56 -3.29
CA VAL A 99 14.58 -9.59 -2.37
C VAL A 99 13.92 -10.99 -2.28
N ASP A 100 14.18 -11.86 -3.23
CA ASP A 100 13.64 -13.23 -3.20
C ASP A 100 14.36 -14.12 -2.18
N ASN A 101 15.56 -13.73 -1.75
CA ASN A 101 16.28 -14.43 -0.69
C ASN A 101 15.82 -13.86 0.65
N ALA A 102 15.24 -14.72 1.48
CA ALA A 102 14.70 -14.31 2.78
C ALA A 102 15.77 -13.80 3.75
N GLY A 103 17.05 -14.07 3.50
CA GLY A 103 18.13 -13.60 4.33
C GLY A 103 18.19 -14.32 5.68
N LYS A 104 18.77 -13.65 6.67
CA LYS A 104 18.94 -14.18 8.01
C LYS A 104 17.84 -13.70 8.94
N GLU A 105 17.49 -14.52 9.92
CA GLU A 105 16.41 -14.24 10.87
C GLU A 105 16.94 -14.34 12.30
N TYR A 106 16.58 -13.35 13.12
CA TYR A 106 17.00 -13.30 14.53
C TYR A 106 15.81 -12.88 15.40
N GLY A 107 15.58 -13.62 16.49
CA GLY A 107 14.62 -13.21 17.52
C GLY A 107 15.24 -12.18 18.44
N ILE A 108 14.63 -11.01 18.57
CA ILE A 108 15.18 -9.92 19.37
C ILE A 108 14.45 -9.79 20.70
N ILE A 109 13.15 -9.58 20.67
CA ILE A 109 12.32 -9.38 21.86
C ILE A 109 10.98 -10.12 21.67
N SER A 110 10.29 -10.30 22.78
CA SER A 110 8.93 -10.86 22.78
C SER A 110 7.91 -9.73 22.66
N GLY A 111 7.81 -9.15 21.47
CA GLY A 111 6.91 -8.03 21.18
C GLY A 111 7.36 -7.24 19.96
N ARG A 112 6.64 -6.20 19.65
CA ARG A 112 6.82 -5.41 18.43
C ARG A 112 8.17 -4.69 18.40
N LEU A 113 8.88 -4.79 17.28
CA LEU A 113 10.05 -3.93 17.03
C LEU A 113 9.58 -2.56 16.52
N ASN A 114 10.06 -1.49 17.14
CA ASN A 114 9.69 -0.12 16.80
C ASN A 114 10.76 0.59 15.98
N ASP A 115 12.05 0.29 16.21
CA ASP A 115 13.12 0.94 15.48
C ASP A 115 14.37 0.06 15.43
N ILE A 116 15.24 0.35 14.47
CA ILE A 116 16.49 -0.35 14.20
C ILE A 116 17.56 0.69 13.87
N ALA A 117 18.78 0.47 14.33
CA ALA A 117 19.93 1.26 13.91
C ALA A 117 21.12 0.35 13.59
N TRP A 118 21.91 0.76 12.61
CA TRP A 118 23.16 0.12 12.23
C TRP A 118 24.34 0.94 12.76
N ASP A 119 25.42 0.25 13.10
CA ASP A 119 26.68 0.95 13.36
C ASP A 119 27.31 1.42 12.03
N GLY A 120 28.27 2.33 12.12
CA GLY A 120 28.90 2.89 10.92
C GLY A 120 29.69 1.89 10.08
N GLU A 121 30.02 0.73 10.66
CA GLU A 121 30.78 -0.32 9.98
C GLU A 121 29.86 -1.34 9.28
N SER A 122 28.53 -1.18 9.37
CA SER A 122 27.54 -2.10 8.81
C SER A 122 27.66 -3.52 9.38
N GLN A 123 28.14 -3.65 10.62
CA GLN A 123 28.40 -4.94 11.25
C GLN A 123 27.48 -5.24 12.43
N ARG A 124 26.99 -4.22 13.12
CA ARG A 124 26.19 -4.40 14.33
C ARG A 124 24.87 -3.67 14.18
N ILE A 125 23.84 -4.26 14.79
CA ILE A 125 22.48 -3.72 14.73
C ILE A 125 21.94 -3.67 16.15
N ILE A 126 21.34 -2.53 16.52
CA ILE A 126 20.48 -2.45 17.71
C ILE A 126 19.04 -2.38 17.21
N ALA A 127 18.20 -3.27 17.72
CA ALA A 127 16.76 -3.26 17.45
C ALA A 127 16.03 -3.13 18.78
N VAL A 128 15.04 -2.25 18.81
CA VAL A 128 14.31 -1.86 20.03
C VAL A 128 12.80 -1.89 19.79
N GLY A 129 12.05 -2.03 20.89
CA GLY A 129 10.62 -2.03 20.75
C GLY A 129 9.84 -2.21 22.04
N ASP A 130 8.68 -2.84 21.90
CA ASP A 130 7.69 -3.00 22.95
C ASP A 130 7.70 -4.43 23.48
N GLY A 131 8.81 -4.79 24.13
CA GLY A 131 8.96 -6.11 24.74
C GLY A 131 8.38 -6.18 26.14
N ARG A 132 8.27 -7.40 26.66
CA ARG A 132 7.73 -7.60 28.01
C ARG A 132 8.80 -7.47 29.10
N GLU A 133 9.95 -8.09 28.90
CA GLU A 133 11.06 -8.11 29.87
C GLU A 133 12.27 -7.34 29.37
N GLN A 134 12.47 -7.39 28.05
CA GLN A 134 13.55 -6.67 27.38
C GLN A 134 12.95 -5.78 26.30
N PHE A 135 13.50 -4.60 26.13
CA PHE A 135 13.03 -3.64 25.15
C PHE A 135 13.94 -3.52 23.93
N GLY A 136 15.02 -4.32 23.89
CA GLY A 136 15.91 -4.30 22.73
C GLY A 136 17.17 -5.12 22.97
N ARG A 137 17.93 -5.29 21.88
CA ARG A 137 19.19 -6.05 21.93
C ARG A 137 20.11 -5.56 20.81
N CYS A 138 21.42 -5.64 21.05
CA CYS A 138 22.42 -5.44 20.01
C CYS A 138 22.97 -6.78 19.56
N ILE A 139 23.03 -6.98 18.24
CA ILE A 139 23.56 -8.21 17.64
C ILE A 139 24.52 -7.89 16.51
N THR A 140 25.36 -8.88 16.16
CA THR A 140 26.11 -8.83 14.89
C THR A 140 25.19 -9.22 13.74
N ALA A 141 25.28 -8.50 12.64
CA ALA A 141 24.39 -8.70 11.50
C ALA A 141 24.61 -10.04 10.78
N ASP A 142 25.81 -10.60 10.88
CA ASP A 142 26.17 -11.83 10.16
C ASP A 142 25.83 -13.10 10.94
N SER A 143 25.90 -13.08 12.26
CA SER A 143 25.74 -14.29 13.08
C SER A 143 24.63 -14.19 14.12
N GLY A 144 24.14 -12.98 14.42
CA GLY A 144 23.13 -12.77 15.45
C GLY A 144 23.68 -12.86 16.87
N ASN A 145 24.98 -12.93 17.05
CA ASN A 145 25.60 -12.97 18.37
C ASN A 145 25.35 -11.68 19.12
N SER A 146 25.04 -11.80 20.42
CA SER A 146 24.77 -10.62 21.24
C SER A 146 26.06 -9.81 21.45
N VAL A 147 25.96 -8.51 21.24
CA VAL A 147 27.04 -7.54 21.52
C VAL A 147 26.51 -6.39 22.38
N GLY A 148 25.49 -6.65 23.16
CA GLY A 148 24.98 -5.71 24.14
C GLY A 148 23.49 -5.90 24.40
N GLU A 149 23.10 -5.58 25.62
CA GLU A 149 21.70 -5.58 26.05
C GLU A 149 21.22 -4.14 26.20
N ILE A 150 19.98 -3.89 25.81
CA ILE A 150 19.38 -2.57 25.93
C ILE A 150 18.59 -2.55 27.23
N ILE A 151 19.25 -2.10 28.28
CA ILE A 151 18.67 -1.97 29.62
C ILE A 151 18.60 -0.49 30.00
N GLY A 152 17.81 -0.16 31.01
CA GLY A 152 17.69 1.19 31.54
C GLY A 152 16.32 1.81 31.33
N HIS A 153 15.50 1.26 30.46
CA HIS A 153 14.11 1.72 30.23
C HIS A 153 13.13 0.93 31.09
N SER A 154 12.06 1.59 31.51
CA SER A 154 10.97 0.97 32.26
C SER A 154 9.70 0.79 31.41
N LYS A 155 9.70 1.28 30.18
CA LYS A 155 8.59 1.16 29.23
C LYS A 155 9.13 0.96 27.82
N ALA A 156 8.21 0.78 26.86
CA ALA A 156 8.55 0.56 25.46
C ALA A 156 9.56 1.60 24.96
N VAL A 157 10.50 1.10 24.16
CA VAL A 157 11.51 1.95 23.49
C VAL A 157 11.02 2.24 22.08
N ASN A 158 11.01 3.52 21.71
CA ASN A 158 10.43 3.98 20.44
C ASN A 158 11.47 4.20 19.35
N ALA A 159 12.70 4.60 19.71
CA ALA A 159 13.72 4.89 18.72
C ALA A 159 15.11 4.59 19.27
N VAL A 160 16.03 4.34 18.34
CA VAL A 160 17.44 4.08 18.65
C VAL A 160 18.31 4.79 17.63
N ALA A 161 19.43 5.33 18.09
CA ALA A 161 20.45 5.95 17.25
C ALA A 161 21.83 5.43 17.63
N MET A 162 22.65 5.10 16.62
CA MET A 162 24.02 4.64 16.83
C MET A 162 24.97 5.65 16.20
N LYS A 163 26.02 6.00 16.95
CA LYS A 163 27.08 6.89 16.47
C LYS A 163 27.91 6.13 15.43
N SER A 164 28.09 6.73 14.26
CA SER A 164 28.75 6.07 13.14
C SER A 164 30.27 5.94 13.33
N GLN A 165 30.89 6.87 14.06
CA GLN A 165 32.35 6.92 14.24
C GLN A 165 32.74 6.38 15.62
N ARG A 166 33.98 5.93 15.73
CA ARG A 166 34.55 5.57 17.02
C ARG A 166 34.82 6.84 17.87
N PRO A 167 34.73 6.77 19.17
CA PRO A 167 34.29 5.63 19.97
C PRO A 167 32.81 5.33 19.78
N PHE A 168 32.46 4.04 19.76
CA PHE A 168 31.07 3.62 19.53
C PHE A 168 30.17 4.04 20.69
N ARG A 169 29.02 4.62 20.33
CA ARG A 169 28.00 5.07 21.28
C ARG A 169 26.63 4.76 20.69
N ALA A 170 25.64 4.63 21.55
CA ALA A 170 24.26 4.50 21.13
C ALA A 170 23.35 5.19 22.13
N ALA A 171 22.16 5.56 21.66
CA ALA A 171 21.13 6.15 22.51
C ALA A 171 19.79 5.55 22.15
N THR A 172 18.95 5.30 23.16
CA THR A 172 17.58 4.84 22.98
C THR A 172 16.63 5.78 23.71
N VAL A 173 15.41 5.91 23.18
CA VAL A 173 14.38 6.80 23.77
C VAL A 173 13.04 6.07 23.79
N GLY A 174 12.20 6.38 24.77
CA GLY A 174 10.98 5.61 24.93
C GLY A 174 9.84 6.30 25.68
N ASP A 175 8.84 5.49 25.97
CA ASP A 175 7.59 5.92 26.62
C ASP A 175 7.79 6.33 28.10
N ASP A 176 8.94 6.01 28.67
CA ASP A 176 9.27 6.43 30.04
C ASP A 176 9.81 7.87 30.10
N GLY A 177 9.95 8.54 28.96
CA GLY A 177 10.43 9.91 28.88
C GLY A 177 11.94 10.06 28.94
N ASN A 178 12.66 8.96 28.91
CA ASN A 178 14.11 8.94 29.08
C ASN A 178 14.86 8.78 27.77
N MET A 179 16.05 9.35 27.72
CA MET A 179 17.11 8.98 26.79
C MET A 179 18.14 8.17 27.57
N VAL A 180 18.40 6.94 27.17
CA VAL A 180 19.41 6.07 27.78
C VAL A 180 20.62 6.02 26.85
N PHE A 181 21.80 6.24 27.43
CA PHE A 181 23.05 6.36 26.70
C PHE A 181 23.94 5.14 26.96
N TYR A 182 24.55 4.62 25.90
CA TYR A 182 25.34 3.39 25.95
C TYR A 182 26.75 3.63 25.41
N HIS A 183 27.74 3.04 26.07
CA HIS A 183 29.10 2.90 25.54
C HIS A 183 29.20 1.53 24.85
N GLY A 184 29.92 1.45 23.76
CA GLY A 184 30.06 0.20 22.98
C GLY A 184 31.34 0.14 22.17
N ALA A 185 31.64 -0.91 21.49
CA ALA A 185 31.04 -2.25 21.56
C ALA A 185 31.89 -3.16 22.44
N PRO A 186 31.33 -4.07 23.21
CA PRO A 186 29.88 -4.35 23.36
C PRO A 186 29.14 -3.22 24.06
N TYR A 187 27.86 -3.04 23.70
CA TYR A 187 27.07 -1.90 24.21
C TYR A 187 26.62 -2.15 25.64
N LYS A 188 26.94 -1.21 26.50
CA LYS A 188 26.63 -1.27 27.94
C LYS A 188 26.02 0.05 28.39
N PHE A 189 25.05 -0.05 29.28
CA PHE A 189 24.42 1.11 29.91
C PHE A 189 25.50 2.02 30.50
N ASN A 190 25.40 3.31 30.19
CA ASN A 190 26.29 4.32 30.75
C ASN A 190 25.51 5.30 31.64
N ASP A 191 24.48 5.93 31.08
CA ASP A 191 23.74 6.95 31.82
C ASP A 191 22.33 7.11 31.26
N LYS A 192 21.51 7.86 31.98
CA LYS A 192 20.13 8.13 31.64
C LYS A 192 19.84 9.61 31.80
N SER A 193 19.21 10.24 30.80
CA SER A 193 18.84 11.65 30.82
C SER A 193 17.33 11.80 30.83
N THR A 194 16.82 12.71 31.65
CA THR A 194 15.37 12.92 31.84
C THR A 194 14.94 14.33 31.39
N GLN A 195 15.49 14.80 30.28
CA GLN A 195 15.19 16.15 29.76
C GLN A 195 13.75 16.29 29.25
N HIS A 196 13.15 15.19 28.77
CA HIS A 196 11.79 15.19 28.26
C HIS A 196 10.76 14.96 29.36
N LYS A 197 9.57 15.56 29.20
CA LYS A 197 8.45 15.45 30.14
C LYS A 197 7.31 14.56 29.62
N GLY A 198 7.60 13.72 28.65
CA GLY A 198 6.61 12.80 28.07
C GLY A 198 7.29 11.80 27.18
N PHE A 199 6.50 11.07 26.38
CA PHE A 199 7.04 10.07 25.48
C PHE A 199 8.07 10.70 24.54
N VAL A 200 9.20 10.04 24.35
CA VAL A 200 10.22 10.45 23.38
C VAL A 200 10.10 9.53 22.17
N PHE A 201 9.96 10.12 20.99
CA PHE A 201 9.60 9.38 19.79
C PHE A 201 10.75 9.22 18.80
N GLY A 202 11.70 10.14 18.79
CA GLY A 202 12.77 10.11 17.79
C GLY A 202 14.13 10.43 18.38
N ALA A 203 15.16 9.84 17.80
CA ALA A 203 16.56 10.09 18.16
C ALA A 203 17.41 9.96 16.90
N ALA A 204 18.40 10.83 16.74
CA ALA A 204 19.31 10.78 15.59
C ALA A 204 20.65 11.43 15.92
N TYR A 205 21.73 10.79 15.48
CA TYR A 205 23.08 11.35 15.53
C TYR A 205 23.34 12.22 14.30
N SER A 206 24.05 13.32 14.51
CA SER A 206 24.61 14.07 13.39
C SER A 206 25.59 13.18 12.60
N PRO A 207 25.77 13.41 11.30
CA PRO A 207 26.65 12.56 10.49
C PRO A 207 28.09 12.48 11.00
N ASP A 208 28.58 13.55 11.62
CA ASP A 208 29.93 13.57 12.20
C ASP A 208 29.98 12.94 13.60
N GLY A 209 28.83 12.59 14.19
CA GLY A 209 28.74 11.98 15.51
C GLY A 209 28.92 12.94 16.67
N SER A 210 29.05 14.24 16.40
CA SER A 210 29.31 15.22 17.47
C SER A 210 28.08 15.53 18.32
N THR A 211 26.89 15.41 17.73
CA THR A 211 25.64 15.82 18.37
C THR A 211 24.60 14.71 18.23
N LEU A 212 23.85 14.49 19.32
CA LEU A 212 22.66 13.63 19.33
C LEU A 212 21.45 14.53 19.52
N VAL A 213 20.36 14.28 18.80
CA VAL A 213 19.10 15.00 18.98
C VAL A 213 17.99 14.02 19.35
N THR A 214 17.09 14.45 20.25
CA THR A 214 15.86 13.69 20.57
C THR A 214 14.65 14.60 20.45
N VAL A 215 13.50 14.02 20.11
CA VAL A 215 12.23 14.72 19.94
C VAL A 215 11.10 13.90 20.57
N GLY A 216 10.05 14.60 21.05
CA GLY A 216 9.00 13.88 21.75
C GLY A 216 7.64 14.56 21.85
N ALA A 217 6.79 13.96 22.68
CA ALA A 217 5.42 14.40 22.91
C ALA A 217 5.33 15.77 23.58
N ASP A 218 6.37 16.14 24.30
CA ASP A 218 6.46 17.44 24.97
C ASP A 218 6.82 18.60 24.02
N LYS A 219 6.91 18.32 22.72
CA LYS A 219 7.21 19.29 21.66
C LYS A 219 8.66 19.81 21.73
N ARG A 220 9.50 19.08 22.44
CA ARG A 220 10.88 19.49 22.72
C ARG A 220 11.84 18.88 21.69
N ILE A 221 12.79 19.69 21.23
CA ILE A 221 13.95 19.26 20.43
C ILE A 221 15.16 19.46 21.35
N GLN A 222 15.72 18.37 21.83
CA GLN A 222 16.82 18.40 22.81
C GLN A 222 18.09 17.90 22.16
N LEU A 223 19.16 18.68 22.31
CA LEU A 223 20.49 18.32 21.83
C LEU A 223 21.34 17.79 22.98
N TYR A 224 22.25 16.88 22.64
CA TYR A 224 23.21 16.27 23.59
C TYR A 224 24.57 16.19 22.92
N ASP A 225 25.62 16.17 23.74
CA ASP A 225 26.95 15.84 23.26
C ASP A 225 26.97 14.39 22.78
N GLY A 226 27.38 14.17 21.52
CA GLY A 226 27.31 12.84 20.89
C GLY A 226 28.31 11.83 21.46
N LYS A 227 29.34 12.28 22.14
CA LYS A 227 30.39 11.40 22.70
C LYS A 227 30.13 11.05 24.17
N THR A 228 29.59 12.00 24.95
CA THR A 228 29.37 11.83 26.38
C THR A 228 27.91 11.59 26.76
N GLY A 229 26.94 11.99 25.91
CA GLY A 229 25.52 11.92 26.23
C GLY A 229 25.05 13.05 27.14
N GLU A 230 25.90 13.98 27.47
CA GLU A 230 25.53 15.11 28.35
C GLU A 230 24.50 16.01 27.66
N PRO A 231 23.45 16.43 28.38
CA PRO A 231 22.45 17.33 27.81
C PRO A 231 23.07 18.67 27.44
N GLY A 232 22.77 19.11 26.25
CA GLY A 232 23.06 20.45 25.78
C GLY A 232 21.81 21.32 25.79
N ARG A 233 21.67 22.16 24.78
CA ARG A 233 20.55 23.11 24.71
C ARG A 233 19.32 22.50 24.06
N GLN A 234 18.17 23.06 24.36
CA GLN A 234 16.93 22.89 23.64
C GLN A 234 16.88 23.91 22.51
N ILE A 235 16.34 23.55 21.35
CA ILE A 235 16.11 24.53 20.28
C ILE A 235 14.61 24.56 19.94
N GLY A 236 14.17 25.69 19.36
CA GLY A 236 12.83 25.86 18.84
C GLY A 236 11.70 25.80 19.85
N GLU A 237 11.94 26.21 21.10
CA GLU A 237 10.90 26.17 22.11
C GLU A 237 9.69 26.99 21.69
N GLY A 238 8.50 26.37 21.74
CA GLY A 238 7.24 27.01 21.38
C GLY A 238 6.89 27.03 19.91
N GLU A 239 7.79 26.59 19.02
CA GLU A 239 7.53 26.62 17.58
C GLU A 239 6.57 25.52 17.15
N HIS A 240 6.83 24.26 17.55
CA HIS A 240 5.88 23.17 17.32
C HIS A 240 4.76 23.23 18.35
N THR A 241 3.53 23.10 17.88
CA THR A 241 2.34 23.11 18.75
C THR A 241 1.78 21.71 19.02
N GLY A 242 2.38 20.67 18.41
CA GLY A 242 2.02 19.27 18.61
C GLY A 242 3.24 18.41 18.84
N SER A 243 3.01 17.16 19.23
CA SER A 243 4.07 16.17 19.44
C SER A 243 5.00 16.10 18.23
N ILE A 244 6.29 16.00 18.46
CA ILE A 244 7.27 15.82 17.38
C ILE A 244 7.57 14.32 17.29
N PHE A 245 7.29 13.72 16.12
CA PHE A 245 7.38 12.27 15.95
C PHE A 245 8.70 11.80 15.36
N ALA A 246 9.37 12.64 14.56
CA ALA A 246 10.57 12.20 13.84
C ALA A 246 11.53 13.37 13.63
N VAL A 247 12.80 13.04 13.48
CA VAL A 247 13.88 14.01 13.24
C VAL A 247 14.92 13.37 12.32
N SER A 248 15.50 14.18 11.42
CA SER A 248 16.53 13.73 10.48
C SER A 248 17.56 14.85 10.27
N TRP A 249 18.83 14.48 10.21
CA TRP A 249 19.93 15.40 9.98
C TRP A 249 20.25 15.57 8.49
N SER A 250 20.65 16.76 8.10
CA SER A 250 21.29 16.99 6.80
C SER A 250 22.70 16.37 6.80
N GLN A 251 23.19 16.05 5.62
CA GLN A 251 24.48 15.38 5.46
C GLN A 251 25.65 16.22 6.02
N ASP A 252 25.55 17.53 5.94
CA ASP A 252 26.60 18.43 6.45
C ASP A 252 26.50 18.67 7.96
N GLY A 253 25.47 18.13 8.61
CA GLY A 253 25.27 18.28 10.06
C GLY A 253 24.82 19.67 10.49
N LYS A 254 24.47 20.56 9.55
CA LYS A 254 24.09 21.93 9.90
C LYS A 254 22.61 22.13 10.12
N LYS A 255 21.77 21.22 9.56
CA LYS A 255 20.32 21.33 9.64
C LYS A 255 19.70 20.04 10.14
N ILE A 256 18.52 20.19 10.74
CA ILE A 256 17.63 19.05 11.02
C ILE A 256 16.26 19.35 10.46
N ALA A 257 15.54 18.29 10.09
CA ALA A 257 14.12 18.36 9.74
C ALA A 257 13.33 17.63 10.82
N THR A 258 12.16 18.18 11.20
CA THR A 258 11.26 17.54 12.15
C THR A 258 9.86 17.38 11.57
N ALA A 259 9.16 16.32 11.99
CA ALA A 259 7.80 16.02 11.58
C ALA A 259 6.90 15.97 12.82
N SER A 260 5.71 16.61 12.74
CA SER A 260 4.92 16.84 13.94
C SER A 260 3.43 16.59 13.77
N ALA A 261 2.78 16.29 14.89
CA ALA A 261 1.31 16.21 15.02
C ALA A 261 0.63 17.56 14.74
N ASP A 262 1.38 18.68 14.75
CA ASP A 262 0.81 19.98 14.37
C ASP A 262 0.62 20.14 12.87
N GLN A 263 0.75 19.03 12.10
CA GLN A 263 0.58 19.00 10.66
C GLN A 263 1.67 19.79 9.92
N SER A 264 2.88 19.85 10.49
CA SER A 264 3.99 20.54 9.84
C SER A 264 5.26 19.71 9.77
N VAL A 265 6.07 20.02 8.78
CA VAL A 265 7.49 19.68 8.71
C VAL A 265 8.26 20.99 8.81
N ARG A 266 9.27 21.02 9.68
CA ARG A 266 10.11 22.20 9.85
C ARG A 266 11.56 21.85 9.61
N LEU A 267 12.26 22.78 8.96
CA LEU A 267 13.70 22.71 8.74
C LEU A 267 14.36 23.74 9.66
N TRP A 268 15.40 23.32 10.36
CA TRP A 268 16.06 24.11 11.40
C TRP A 268 17.53 24.27 11.10
N ASP A 269 18.06 25.47 11.33
CA ASP A 269 19.49 25.69 11.43
C ASP A 269 19.92 25.36 12.86
N VAL A 270 20.80 24.36 13.01
CA VAL A 270 21.13 23.84 14.34
C VAL A 270 22.00 24.84 15.13
N GLU A 271 22.89 25.57 14.46
CA GLU A 271 23.76 26.54 15.13
C GLU A 271 22.93 27.66 15.76
N SER A 272 22.03 28.27 15.00
CA SER A 272 21.20 29.35 15.53
C SER A 272 20.01 28.84 16.34
N GLY A 273 19.61 27.58 16.15
CA GLY A 273 18.42 27.00 16.76
C GLY A 273 17.11 27.48 16.18
N LYS A 274 17.14 28.14 15.03
CA LYS A 274 15.95 28.77 14.43
C LYS A 274 15.40 27.98 13.26
N VAL A 275 14.07 28.05 13.08
CA VAL A 275 13.37 27.51 11.90
C VAL A 275 13.81 28.31 10.68
N THR A 276 14.22 27.62 9.60
CA THR A 276 14.53 28.24 8.32
C THR A 276 13.41 28.07 7.30
N GLN A 277 12.59 27.02 7.47
CA GLN A 277 11.44 26.79 6.58
C GLN A 277 10.40 25.92 7.28
N THR A 278 9.12 26.19 7.01
CA THR A 278 7.98 25.43 7.53
C THR A 278 7.07 25.05 6.37
N TRP A 279 6.70 23.76 6.28
CA TRP A 279 5.64 23.27 5.39
C TRP A 279 4.46 22.86 6.27
N LYS A 280 3.31 23.49 6.03
CA LYS A 280 2.05 23.17 6.71
C LYS A 280 1.19 22.33 5.77
N PHE A 281 0.46 21.36 6.31
CA PHE A 281 -0.36 20.44 5.55
C PHE A 281 -1.82 20.56 5.98
N GLY A 282 -2.72 20.61 4.97
CA GLY A 282 -4.16 20.70 5.20
C GLY A 282 -4.63 22.12 5.51
N ASP A 283 -5.92 22.35 5.32
CA ASP A 283 -6.56 23.65 5.53
C ASP A 283 -7.22 23.79 6.91
N GLY A 284 -7.20 22.72 7.71
CA GLY A 284 -7.78 22.70 9.03
C GLY A 284 -7.19 21.57 9.85
N VAL A 285 -7.74 21.32 11.02
CA VAL A 285 -7.26 20.26 11.89
C VAL A 285 -7.66 18.89 11.34
N SER A 286 -6.67 18.07 11.05
CA SER A 286 -6.87 16.73 10.49
C SER A 286 -5.83 15.76 11.05
N VAL A 287 -6.29 14.69 11.64
CA VAL A 287 -5.39 13.63 12.14
C VAL A 287 -4.57 13.04 10.99
N GLY A 288 -5.20 12.87 9.81
CA GLY A 288 -4.52 12.31 8.65
C GLY A 288 -3.34 13.13 8.15
N ASP A 289 -3.37 14.44 8.37
CA ASP A 289 -2.31 15.36 7.92
C ASP A 289 -1.15 15.47 8.91
N GLN A 290 -1.25 14.83 10.07
CA GLN A 290 -0.13 14.80 11.02
C GLN A 290 1.07 14.12 10.36
N GLN A 291 2.25 14.73 10.51
CA GLN A 291 3.48 14.23 9.90
C GLN A 291 4.18 13.33 10.92
N VAL A 292 4.38 12.05 10.53
CA VAL A 292 4.90 11.03 11.46
C VAL A 292 6.28 10.53 11.10
N GLY A 293 6.80 10.89 9.92
CA GLY A 293 8.14 10.53 9.52
C GLY A 293 8.77 11.62 8.68
N VAL A 294 10.08 11.79 8.78
CA VAL A 294 10.84 12.73 7.96
C VAL A 294 12.23 12.19 7.74
N VAL A 295 12.77 12.38 6.54
CA VAL A 295 14.14 12.03 6.25
C VAL A 295 14.72 13.04 5.25
N ILE A 296 15.98 13.44 5.48
CA ILE A 296 16.78 14.19 4.53
C ILE A 296 17.73 13.17 3.90
N PRO A 297 17.52 12.79 2.62
CA PRO A 297 18.39 11.77 2.00
C PRO A 297 19.80 12.31 1.84
N HIS A 298 20.79 11.54 2.29
CA HIS A 298 22.19 11.88 2.10
C HIS A 298 22.63 11.53 0.67
N GLY A 299 23.71 12.16 0.21
CA GLY A 299 24.22 11.96 -1.15
C GLY A 299 23.54 12.83 -2.20
N ARG A 300 22.63 13.72 -1.78
CA ARG A 300 21.91 14.62 -2.69
C ARG A 300 22.25 16.07 -2.37
N THR A 301 22.22 16.89 -3.41
CA THR A 301 22.49 18.34 -3.30
C THR A 301 21.29 19.20 -3.70
N ASP A 302 20.14 18.57 -3.97
CA ASP A 302 18.96 19.26 -4.47
C ASP A 302 18.04 19.79 -3.37
N GLY A 303 18.37 19.55 -2.10
CA GLY A 303 17.56 20.01 -0.98
C GLY A 303 16.31 19.19 -0.72
N LEU A 304 16.27 17.95 -1.20
CA LEU A 304 15.10 17.07 -1.04
C LEU A 304 14.92 16.67 0.43
N ILE A 305 13.67 16.73 0.88
CA ILE A 305 13.22 16.20 2.17
C ILE A 305 11.99 15.35 1.91
N LEU A 306 11.95 14.14 2.46
CA LEU A 306 10.80 13.26 2.35
C LEU A 306 10.04 13.25 3.66
N SER A 307 8.72 13.36 3.60
CA SER A 307 7.85 13.34 4.79
C SER A 307 6.74 12.32 4.61
N LEU A 308 6.31 11.72 5.70
CA LEU A 308 5.26 10.71 5.73
C LEU A 308 4.17 11.16 6.70
N ASN A 309 2.90 11.11 6.25
CA ASN A 309 1.77 11.48 7.10
C ASN A 309 0.97 10.26 7.57
N LEU A 310 -0.06 10.52 8.41
CA LEU A 310 -0.91 9.46 8.96
C LEU A 310 -1.88 8.85 7.93
N ARG A 311 -2.02 9.45 6.74
CA ARG A 311 -2.74 8.82 5.61
C ARG A 311 -1.85 7.86 4.82
N GLY A 312 -0.55 7.79 5.14
CA GLY A 312 0.41 7.00 4.39
C GLY A 312 0.91 7.69 3.12
N GLU A 313 0.70 8.99 3.00
CA GLU A 313 1.20 9.75 1.85
C GLU A 313 2.66 10.10 2.05
N LEU A 314 3.48 9.86 1.03
CA LEU A 314 4.89 10.21 1.02
C LEU A 314 5.06 11.49 0.19
N THR A 315 5.50 12.54 0.86
CA THR A 315 5.58 13.89 0.28
C THR A 315 7.04 14.25 0.02
N TYR A 316 7.30 14.75 -1.17
CA TYR A 316 8.61 15.24 -1.60
C TYR A 316 8.61 16.77 -1.44
N LEU A 317 9.42 17.24 -0.51
CA LEU A 317 9.61 18.67 -0.22
C LEU A 317 10.99 19.08 -0.70
N HIS A 318 11.14 20.30 -1.15
CA HIS A 318 12.46 20.85 -1.49
C HIS A 318 12.69 22.14 -0.74
N GLU A 319 13.85 22.24 -0.13
CA GLU A 319 14.28 23.48 0.52
C GLU A 319 14.18 24.64 -0.48
N GLY A 320 13.56 25.74 -0.08
CA GLY A 320 13.34 26.90 -0.92
C GLY A 320 12.04 26.89 -1.71
N LYS A 321 11.26 25.78 -1.66
CA LYS A 321 9.96 25.70 -2.32
C LYS A 321 8.86 25.56 -1.27
N ASP A 322 7.82 26.36 -1.40
CA ASP A 322 6.73 26.41 -0.40
C ASP A 322 5.80 25.23 -0.49
N LYS A 323 5.67 24.63 -1.67
CA LYS A 323 4.72 23.53 -1.91
C LYS A 323 5.46 22.24 -2.24
N PRO A 324 4.86 21.09 -1.92
CA PRO A 324 5.44 19.81 -2.33
C PRO A 324 5.64 19.74 -3.85
N VAL A 325 6.71 19.11 -4.27
CA VAL A 325 6.96 18.88 -5.70
C VAL A 325 6.35 17.56 -6.18
N ARG A 326 6.06 16.66 -5.26
CA ARG A 326 5.43 15.37 -5.56
C ARG A 326 4.78 14.85 -4.28
N VAL A 327 3.62 14.23 -4.42
CA VAL A 327 2.99 13.46 -3.33
C VAL A 327 2.67 12.08 -3.88
N ILE A 328 3.15 11.03 -3.20
CA ILE A 328 2.81 9.66 -3.54
C ILE A 328 1.66 9.26 -2.64
N GLN A 329 0.52 8.99 -3.28
CA GLN A 329 -0.71 8.58 -2.61
C GLN A 329 -1.04 7.15 -3.01
N GLY A 330 -1.99 6.54 -2.35
CA GLY A 330 -2.46 5.21 -2.68
C GLY A 330 -3.40 4.69 -1.61
N HIS A 331 -3.57 3.38 -1.62
CA HIS A 331 -4.41 2.71 -0.62
C HIS A 331 -3.57 2.25 0.56
N ASP A 332 -4.06 2.46 1.77
CA ASP A 332 -3.49 1.84 2.97
C ASP A 332 -4.29 0.61 3.42
N LYS A 333 -5.44 0.40 2.80
CA LYS A 333 -6.28 -0.79 3.00
C LYS A 333 -6.32 -1.61 1.70
N GLY A 334 -6.64 -2.87 1.83
CA GLY A 334 -6.73 -3.76 0.68
C GLY A 334 -7.63 -3.21 -0.42
N ILE A 335 -7.20 -3.41 -1.67
CA ILE A 335 -7.97 -3.03 -2.84
C ILE A 335 -9.05 -4.07 -3.08
N THR A 336 -10.28 -3.62 -3.32
CA THR A 336 -11.43 -4.50 -3.52
C THR A 336 -11.88 -4.58 -4.98
N SER A 337 -11.51 -3.59 -5.80
CA SER A 337 -11.92 -3.55 -7.21
C SER A 337 -10.92 -2.72 -8.00
N MET A 338 -10.71 -3.09 -9.26
CA MET A 338 -9.89 -2.35 -10.20
C MET A 338 -10.52 -2.38 -11.58
N ILE A 339 -10.50 -1.23 -12.26
CA ILE A 339 -10.94 -1.13 -13.65
C ILE A 339 -9.91 -0.39 -14.48
N ARG A 340 -9.95 -0.63 -15.77
CA ARG A 340 -9.23 0.10 -16.80
C ARG A 340 -10.20 1.04 -17.51
N THR A 341 -9.77 2.27 -17.72
CA THR A 341 -10.45 3.20 -18.62
C THR A 341 -9.46 3.71 -19.66
N SER A 342 -9.98 4.11 -20.82
CA SER A 342 -9.15 4.65 -21.90
C SER A 342 -9.81 5.92 -22.43
N ASP A 343 -9.03 6.96 -22.62
CA ASP A 343 -9.49 8.22 -23.19
C ASP A 343 -8.45 8.70 -24.21
N ASN A 344 -8.61 9.93 -24.67
CA ASN A 344 -7.68 10.54 -25.64
C ASN A 344 -6.29 10.75 -25.08
N LYS A 345 -6.09 10.61 -23.77
CA LYS A 345 -4.81 10.78 -23.10
C LYS A 345 -4.10 9.44 -22.82
N GLY A 346 -4.79 8.32 -23.04
CA GLY A 346 -4.26 6.98 -22.85
C GLY A 346 -5.06 6.14 -21.86
N THR A 347 -4.43 5.07 -21.42
CA THR A 347 -5.03 4.12 -20.48
C THR A 347 -4.75 4.52 -19.03
N ALA A 348 -5.77 4.44 -18.20
CA ALA A 348 -5.68 4.68 -16.76
C ALA A 348 -6.29 3.50 -16.00
N LEU A 349 -5.85 3.33 -14.76
CA LEU A 349 -6.45 2.37 -13.83
C LEU A 349 -7.14 3.13 -12.69
N TRP A 350 -8.24 2.58 -12.23
CA TRP A 350 -8.97 3.09 -11.05
C TRP A 350 -9.15 1.95 -10.08
N THR A 351 -8.93 2.22 -8.81
CA THR A 351 -9.06 1.20 -7.75
C THR A 351 -9.93 1.72 -6.61
N GLY A 352 -10.67 0.81 -6.00
CA GLY A 352 -11.43 1.07 -4.78
C GLY A 352 -10.95 0.14 -3.67
N SER A 353 -11.16 0.53 -2.42
CA SER A 353 -10.60 -0.21 -1.29
C SER A 353 -11.61 -0.48 -0.17
N PHE A 354 -11.17 -1.25 0.82
CA PHE A 354 -12.00 -1.62 1.98
C PHE A 354 -12.46 -0.43 2.82
N ASP A 355 -11.72 0.68 2.80
CA ASP A 355 -12.11 1.89 3.56
C ASP A 355 -12.91 2.90 2.71
N GLY A 356 -13.23 2.55 1.46
CA GLY A 356 -14.04 3.40 0.59
C GLY A 356 -13.25 4.36 -0.29
N ARG A 357 -11.93 4.40 -0.15
CA ARG A 357 -11.07 5.29 -0.95
C ARG A 357 -11.04 4.83 -2.41
N ILE A 358 -11.05 5.79 -3.34
CA ILE A 358 -10.88 5.54 -4.77
C ILE A 358 -9.63 6.28 -5.23
N CYS A 359 -8.77 5.58 -5.98
CA CYS A 359 -7.53 6.13 -6.53
C CYS A 359 -7.50 5.98 -8.04
N HIS A 360 -6.93 6.97 -8.70
CA HIS A 360 -6.58 6.97 -10.12
C HIS A 360 -5.08 6.72 -10.26
N TRP A 361 -4.69 5.84 -11.18
CA TRP A 361 -3.29 5.48 -11.40
C TRP A 361 -2.88 5.88 -12.81
N ASP A 362 -1.88 6.77 -12.89
CA ASP A 362 -1.26 7.17 -14.15
C ASP A 362 -0.16 6.16 -14.47
N LEU A 363 -0.35 5.40 -15.54
CA LEU A 363 0.58 4.32 -15.91
C LEU A 363 1.90 4.84 -16.48
N LYS A 364 1.94 6.10 -16.94
CA LYS A 364 3.18 6.69 -17.47
C LYS A 364 4.11 7.11 -16.34
N SER A 365 3.59 7.81 -15.36
CA SER A 365 4.38 8.29 -14.22
C SER A 365 4.53 7.25 -13.12
N GLY A 366 3.66 6.24 -13.09
CA GLY A 366 3.61 5.23 -12.02
C GLY A 366 3.05 5.76 -10.71
N THR A 367 2.38 6.89 -10.75
CA THR A 367 1.85 7.54 -9.54
C THR A 367 0.33 7.44 -9.47
N SER A 368 -0.20 7.50 -8.25
CA SER A 368 -1.64 7.53 -8.05
C SER A 368 -2.09 8.86 -7.47
N THR A 369 -3.36 9.14 -7.65
CA THR A 369 -4.05 10.31 -7.09
C THR A 369 -5.32 9.81 -6.40
N VAL A 370 -5.52 10.21 -5.16
CA VAL A 370 -6.78 9.94 -4.45
C VAL A 370 -7.86 10.83 -5.06
N VAL A 371 -9.01 10.26 -5.40
CA VAL A 371 -10.13 11.00 -5.98
C VAL A 371 -10.65 11.99 -4.94
N ASP A 372 -10.77 13.25 -5.34
CA ASP A 372 -11.15 14.33 -4.46
C ASP A 372 -12.68 14.38 -4.24
N GLY A 373 -13.09 14.86 -3.07
CA GLY A 373 -14.49 15.01 -2.71
C GLY A 373 -14.96 13.96 -1.72
N GLN A 374 -16.28 13.81 -1.63
CA GLN A 374 -16.87 12.91 -0.63
C GLN A 374 -16.82 11.45 -1.09
N SER A 375 -15.89 10.70 -0.54
CA SER A 375 -15.73 9.28 -0.85
C SER A 375 -16.76 8.41 -0.12
N HIS A 376 -16.75 7.10 -0.43
CA HIS A 376 -17.53 6.12 0.33
C HIS A 376 -17.05 6.06 1.78
N THR A 377 -17.97 5.79 2.69
CA THR A 377 -17.65 5.62 4.11
C THR A 377 -17.49 4.16 4.52
N ASN A 378 -17.60 3.24 3.55
CA ASN A 378 -17.43 1.81 3.75
C ASN A 378 -16.82 1.24 2.47
N GLN A 379 -16.57 -0.07 2.44
CA GLN A 379 -15.83 -0.67 1.33
C GLN A 379 -16.51 -0.46 -0.03
N VAL A 380 -15.68 -0.26 -1.04
CA VAL A 380 -16.13 -0.23 -2.44
C VAL A 380 -16.41 -1.68 -2.87
N ALA A 381 -17.64 -1.95 -3.28
CA ALA A 381 -18.00 -3.29 -3.76
C ALA A 381 -17.43 -3.55 -5.15
N GLN A 382 -17.61 -2.57 -6.05
CA GLN A 382 -17.08 -2.68 -7.41
C GLN A 382 -17.08 -1.31 -8.08
N LEU A 383 -16.20 -1.16 -9.08
CA LEU A 383 -16.10 0.00 -9.96
C LEU A 383 -16.49 -0.40 -11.38
N VAL A 384 -17.01 0.54 -12.17
CA VAL A 384 -17.18 0.37 -13.61
C VAL A 384 -16.97 1.71 -14.31
N GLY A 385 -16.39 1.66 -15.51
CA GLY A 385 -16.20 2.85 -16.34
C GLY A 385 -17.25 2.92 -17.46
N ALA A 386 -17.78 4.10 -17.72
CA ALA A 386 -18.72 4.32 -18.81
C ALA A 386 -18.78 5.80 -19.18
N SER A 387 -18.61 6.10 -20.47
CA SER A 387 -18.85 7.44 -21.04
C SER A 387 -18.05 8.55 -20.34
N GLY A 388 -16.77 8.31 -20.08
CA GLY A 388 -15.88 9.30 -19.46
C GLY A 388 -16.08 9.47 -17.96
N LYS A 389 -16.81 8.56 -17.33
CA LYS A 389 -17.07 8.56 -15.90
C LYS A 389 -16.75 7.20 -15.31
N ALA A 390 -16.34 7.18 -14.05
CA ALA A 390 -16.25 5.98 -13.26
C ALA A 390 -17.39 5.97 -12.24
N TYR A 391 -18.03 4.83 -12.10
CA TYR A 391 -19.11 4.64 -11.12
C TYR A 391 -18.64 3.65 -10.08
N SER A 392 -18.94 3.95 -8.82
CA SER A 392 -18.59 3.08 -7.70
C SER A 392 -19.81 2.80 -6.84
N ALA A 393 -20.00 1.52 -6.52
CA ALA A 393 -21.03 1.10 -5.57
C ALA A 393 -20.33 0.69 -4.28
N GLY A 394 -20.78 1.19 -3.15
CA GLY A 394 -20.15 0.96 -1.85
C GLY A 394 -21.10 0.40 -0.81
N TRP A 395 -20.52 -0.22 0.23
CA TRP A 395 -21.28 -0.81 1.32
C TRP A 395 -21.85 0.24 2.30
N ASP A 396 -21.66 1.52 1.98
CA ASP A 396 -22.43 2.61 2.60
C ASP A 396 -23.79 2.81 1.89
N ASP A 397 -24.18 1.84 1.05
CA ASP A 397 -25.43 1.81 0.29
C ASP A 397 -25.57 3.03 -0.62
N THR A 398 -24.45 3.43 -1.26
CA THR A 398 -24.46 4.52 -2.23
C THR A 398 -23.83 4.11 -3.56
N LEU A 399 -24.30 4.75 -4.62
CA LEU A 399 -23.67 4.75 -5.94
C LEU A 399 -23.11 6.17 -6.16
N ARG A 400 -21.83 6.26 -6.45
CA ARG A 400 -21.14 7.53 -6.67
C ARG A 400 -20.57 7.57 -8.07
N THR A 401 -20.48 8.78 -8.61
CA THR A 401 -19.94 9.04 -9.95
C THR A 401 -18.68 9.88 -9.82
N VAL A 402 -17.64 9.50 -10.54
CA VAL A 402 -16.36 10.22 -10.61
C VAL A 402 -16.18 10.72 -12.03
N ASP A 403 -15.82 11.99 -12.19
CA ASP A 403 -15.37 12.54 -13.46
C ASP A 403 -13.94 12.08 -13.70
N GLU A 404 -13.70 11.34 -14.79
CA GLU A 404 -12.38 10.77 -15.06
C GLU A 404 -11.33 11.85 -15.33
N SER A 405 -11.71 12.95 -15.98
CA SER A 405 -10.75 14.03 -16.31
C SER A 405 -10.38 14.86 -15.09
N ALA A 406 -11.38 15.24 -14.30
CA ALA A 406 -11.17 16.09 -13.12
C ALA A 406 -10.67 15.29 -11.91
N LYS A 407 -10.89 13.97 -11.89
CA LYS A 407 -10.56 13.07 -10.77
C LYS A 407 -11.24 13.52 -9.48
N THR A 408 -12.52 13.92 -9.62
CA THR A 408 -13.36 14.36 -8.50
C THR A 408 -14.70 13.66 -8.55
N PHE A 409 -15.30 13.46 -7.38
CA PHE A 409 -16.67 12.97 -7.30
C PHE A 409 -17.62 14.03 -7.84
N LEU A 410 -18.63 13.58 -8.60
CA LEU A 410 -19.64 14.44 -9.20
C LEU A 410 -20.94 14.39 -8.38
N GLY A 411 -21.47 15.56 -8.07
CA GLY A 411 -22.81 15.71 -7.51
C GLY A 411 -23.00 14.97 -6.20
N GLU A 412 -24.27 14.70 -5.89
CA GLU A 412 -24.64 13.96 -4.70
C GLU A 412 -24.62 12.45 -5.01
N SER A 413 -24.33 11.65 -4.00
CA SER A 413 -24.42 10.20 -4.12
C SER A 413 -25.90 9.78 -4.27
N VAL A 414 -26.11 8.66 -4.96
CA VAL A 414 -27.44 8.05 -5.09
C VAL A 414 -27.55 6.96 -4.01
N THR A 415 -28.62 7.03 -3.21
CA THR A 415 -28.89 6.00 -2.20
C THR A 415 -29.44 4.75 -2.89
N LEU A 416 -28.85 3.60 -2.59
CA LEU A 416 -29.28 2.29 -3.08
C LEU A 416 -30.33 1.70 -2.13
N SER A 417 -31.24 0.91 -2.69
CA SER A 417 -32.33 0.29 -1.90
C SER A 417 -31.85 -0.89 -1.05
N ALA A 418 -30.65 -1.44 -1.36
CA ALA A 418 -30.07 -2.59 -0.63
C ALA A 418 -28.57 -2.59 -0.85
N GLN A 419 -27.85 -3.40 -0.05
CA GLN A 419 -26.38 -3.47 -0.12
C GLN A 419 -25.92 -3.93 -1.50
N PRO A 420 -25.02 -3.17 -2.15
CA PRO A 420 -24.53 -3.55 -3.48
C PRO A 420 -23.54 -4.72 -3.42
N LYS A 421 -23.58 -5.54 -4.46
CA LYS A 421 -22.69 -6.67 -4.68
C LYS A 421 -21.81 -6.48 -5.92
N GLY A 422 -22.24 -5.63 -6.86
CA GLY A 422 -21.48 -5.38 -8.05
C GLY A 422 -22.11 -4.29 -8.89
N VAL A 423 -21.35 -3.79 -9.86
CA VAL A 423 -21.82 -2.76 -10.78
C VAL A 423 -21.30 -3.08 -12.18
N ALA A 424 -22.12 -2.83 -13.19
CA ALA A 424 -21.77 -3.05 -14.59
C ALA A 424 -22.43 -1.96 -15.45
N ALA A 425 -21.91 -1.75 -16.65
CA ALA A 425 -22.46 -0.72 -17.52
C ALA A 425 -22.42 -1.17 -18.98
N ALA A 426 -23.48 -0.83 -19.71
CA ALA A 426 -23.57 -1.03 -21.16
C ALA A 426 -24.65 -0.09 -21.71
N ASP A 427 -24.45 0.37 -22.95
CA ASP A 427 -25.45 1.17 -23.70
C ASP A 427 -25.93 2.41 -22.92
N GLY A 428 -25.05 3.02 -22.14
CA GLY A 428 -25.38 4.24 -21.37
C GLY A 428 -26.15 3.98 -20.08
N ILE A 429 -26.35 2.72 -19.71
CA ILE A 429 -27.04 2.34 -18.49
C ILE A 429 -26.05 1.70 -17.52
N VAL A 430 -26.13 2.10 -16.25
CA VAL A 430 -25.36 1.51 -15.16
C VAL A 430 -26.29 0.60 -14.36
N TYR A 431 -25.91 -0.67 -14.21
CA TYR A 431 -26.67 -1.68 -13.48
C TYR A 431 -25.96 -1.98 -12.17
N VAL A 432 -26.70 -1.95 -11.07
CA VAL A 432 -26.16 -2.28 -9.73
C VAL A 432 -26.87 -3.53 -9.23
N ALA A 433 -26.09 -4.59 -9.02
CA ALA A 433 -26.60 -5.79 -8.35
C ALA A 433 -26.57 -5.54 -6.85
N THR A 434 -27.70 -5.75 -6.19
CA THR A 434 -27.82 -5.62 -4.73
C THR A 434 -28.31 -6.95 -4.14
N THR A 435 -28.37 -7.02 -2.83
CA THR A 435 -28.89 -8.22 -2.15
C THR A 435 -30.36 -8.52 -2.50
N SER A 436 -31.11 -7.57 -3.05
CA SER A 436 -32.54 -7.74 -3.34
C SER A 436 -32.89 -7.75 -4.83
N GLY A 437 -31.93 -7.47 -5.71
CA GLY A 437 -32.19 -7.46 -7.14
C GLY A 437 -31.20 -6.62 -7.93
N VAL A 438 -31.65 -6.06 -9.05
CA VAL A 438 -30.83 -5.25 -9.95
C VAL A 438 -31.52 -3.91 -10.19
N SER A 439 -30.79 -2.81 -9.97
CA SER A 439 -31.26 -1.47 -10.24
C SER A 439 -30.52 -0.90 -11.44
N ALA A 440 -31.24 -0.20 -12.32
CA ALA A 440 -30.68 0.43 -13.53
C ALA A 440 -30.73 1.94 -13.40
N TYR A 441 -29.63 2.60 -13.79
CA TYR A 441 -29.48 4.06 -13.69
C TYR A 441 -29.04 4.61 -15.04
N SER A 442 -29.56 5.78 -15.39
CA SER A 442 -29.10 6.54 -16.54
C SER A 442 -28.78 7.96 -16.07
N ASN A 443 -27.59 8.44 -16.41
CA ASN A 443 -27.11 9.77 -16.00
C ASN A 443 -27.28 10.02 -14.48
N GLY A 444 -27.01 9.00 -13.68
CA GLY A 444 -27.09 9.10 -12.21
C GLY A 444 -28.49 9.01 -11.64
N LYS A 445 -29.51 8.77 -12.46
CA LYS A 445 -30.89 8.67 -11.99
C LYS A 445 -31.41 7.26 -12.15
N LEU A 446 -32.14 6.79 -11.14
CA LEU A 446 -32.78 5.47 -11.16
C LEU A 446 -33.86 5.47 -12.27
N ILE A 447 -33.77 4.48 -13.18
CA ILE A 447 -34.78 4.32 -14.25
C ILE A 447 -35.59 3.04 -14.09
N LYS A 448 -35.02 2.00 -13.40
CA LYS A 448 -35.74 0.74 -13.23
C LYS A 448 -35.18 -0.02 -12.04
N GLU A 449 -36.06 -0.69 -11.28
CA GLU A 449 -35.66 -1.69 -10.28
C GLU A 449 -36.30 -3.03 -10.66
N THR A 450 -35.52 -4.10 -10.58
CA THR A 450 -35.98 -5.46 -10.84
C THR A 450 -35.64 -6.32 -9.63
N SER A 451 -36.64 -6.78 -8.90
CA SER A 451 -36.44 -7.72 -7.78
C SER A 451 -36.13 -9.12 -8.32
N THR A 452 -35.30 -9.85 -7.62
CA THR A 452 -34.94 -11.22 -7.98
C THR A 452 -35.40 -12.20 -6.92
N THR A 453 -35.61 -13.45 -7.32
CA THR A 453 -35.95 -14.54 -6.40
C THR A 453 -34.70 -15.23 -5.85
N TYR A 454 -33.53 -14.72 -6.18
CA TYR A 454 -32.21 -15.19 -5.75
C TYR A 454 -31.41 -13.99 -5.27
N THR A 455 -30.31 -14.25 -4.57
CA THR A 455 -29.41 -13.20 -4.12
C THR A 455 -28.32 -12.98 -5.16
N PRO A 456 -28.28 -11.82 -5.84
CA PRO A 456 -27.18 -11.49 -6.74
C PRO A 456 -25.83 -11.44 -6.03
N GLY A 457 -24.78 -12.02 -6.66
CA GLY A 457 -23.43 -12.02 -6.13
C GLY A 457 -22.40 -11.41 -7.06
N ALA A 458 -22.74 -11.26 -8.34
CA ALA A 458 -21.86 -10.69 -9.37
C ALA A 458 -22.71 -10.21 -10.52
N ILE A 459 -22.19 -9.25 -11.30
CA ILE A 459 -22.91 -8.73 -12.47
C ILE A 459 -21.92 -8.33 -13.56
N ALA A 460 -22.31 -8.52 -14.81
CA ALA A 460 -21.60 -8.00 -15.98
C ALA A 460 -22.62 -7.58 -17.03
N ALA A 461 -22.22 -6.67 -17.89
CA ALA A 461 -23.12 -6.16 -18.95
C ALA A 461 -22.36 -6.03 -20.27
N THR A 462 -23.06 -6.24 -21.34
CA THR A 462 -22.61 -5.95 -22.69
C THR A 462 -23.82 -5.45 -23.50
N LYS A 463 -23.60 -5.08 -24.74
CA LYS A 463 -24.68 -4.57 -25.58
C LYS A 463 -25.81 -5.60 -25.66
N GLY A 464 -26.99 -5.24 -25.19
CA GLY A 464 -28.20 -6.07 -25.26
C GLY A 464 -28.33 -7.13 -24.18
N PHE A 465 -27.32 -7.34 -23.32
CA PHE A 465 -27.38 -8.39 -22.29
C PHE A 465 -26.80 -7.93 -20.95
N VAL A 466 -27.42 -8.42 -19.89
CA VAL A 466 -26.88 -8.36 -18.52
C VAL A 466 -26.83 -9.78 -17.97
N ALA A 467 -25.71 -10.15 -17.37
CA ALA A 467 -25.54 -11.43 -16.69
C ALA A 467 -25.39 -11.20 -15.19
N VAL A 468 -26.13 -11.96 -14.39
CA VAL A 468 -26.12 -11.84 -12.92
C VAL A 468 -25.79 -13.21 -12.34
N GLY A 469 -24.80 -13.24 -11.47
CA GLY A 469 -24.44 -14.46 -10.74
C GLY A 469 -25.40 -14.65 -9.56
N ALA A 470 -26.03 -15.83 -9.51
CA ALA A 470 -26.99 -16.16 -8.47
C ALA A 470 -26.34 -17.03 -7.40
N ASP A 471 -26.87 -16.95 -6.18
CA ASP A 471 -26.42 -17.77 -5.04
C ASP A 471 -26.73 -19.27 -5.22
N GLN A 472 -27.49 -19.62 -6.26
CA GLN A 472 -27.87 -21.00 -6.59
C GLN A 472 -26.94 -21.65 -7.63
N ASN A 473 -25.67 -21.22 -7.67
CA ASN A 473 -24.64 -21.75 -8.59
C ASN A 473 -25.01 -21.56 -10.08
N SER A 474 -25.74 -20.51 -10.38
CA SER A 474 -26.19 -20.27 -11.76
C SER A 474 -25.91 -18.84 -12.19
N VAL A 475 -25.85 -18.64 -13.51
CA VAL A 475 -25.81 -17.31 -14.11
C VAL A 475 -27.18 -17.07 -14.76
N LYS A 476 -27.83 -15.99 -14.36
CA LYS A 476 -29.06 -15.54 -14.97
C LYS A 476 -28.75 -14.50 -16.04
N VAL A 477 -29.13 -14.77 -17.28
CA VAL A 477 -28.88 -13.88 -18.40
C VAL A 477 -30.19 -13.18 -18.76
N TYR A 478 -30.12 -11.86 -18.91
CA TYR A 478 -31.26 -11.03 -19.28
C TYR A 478 -30.99 -10.27 -20.57
N LYS A 479 -31.98 -10.20 -21.43
CA LYS A 479 -32.01 -9.21 -22.51
C LYS A 479 -32.36 -7.84 -21.92
N THR A 480 -31.75 -6.80 -22.48
CA THR A 480 -31.96 -5.43 -22.01
C THR A 480 -32.33 -4.50 -23.15
N ASP A 481 -32.97 -3.40 -22.79
CA ASP A 481 -33.31 -2.33 -23.73
C ASP A 481 -33.00 -0.96 -23.08
N SER A 482 -33.32 0.12 -23.81
CA SER A 482 -33.00 1.46 -23.37
C SER A 482 -33.80 1.93 -22.14
N SER A 483 -34.81 1.17 -21.72
CA SER A 483 -35.57 1.49 -20.50
C SER A 483 -34.91 0.92 -19.23
N GLY A 484 -33.87 0.12 -19.39
CA GLY A 484 -33.26 -0.59 -18.27
C GLY A 484 -34.02 -1.83 -17.83
N ALA A 485 -35.04 -2.24 -18.58
CA ALA A 485 -35.81 -3.45 -18.27
C ALA A 485 -34.98 -4.70 -18.49
N LEU A 486 -35.14 -5.67 -17.60
CA LEU A 486 -34.45 -6.97 -17.68
C LEU A 486 -35.48 -8.06 -17.99
N GLN A 487 -35.30 -8.71 -19.13
CA GLN A 487 -36.14 -9.86 -19.52
C GLN A 487 -35.29 -11.12 -19.47
N GLU A 488 -35.65 -12.04 -18.58
CA GLU A 488 -34.87 -13.28 -18.45
C GLU A 488 -34.84 -14.05 -19.77
N ALA A 489 -33.63 -14.34 -20.23
CA ALA A 489 -33.40 -15.04 -21.51
C ALA A 489 -32.86 -16.43 -21.30
N GLN A 490 -32.04 -16.65 -20.28
CA GLN A 490 -31.35 -17.94 -20.09
C GLN A 490 -30.92 -18.09 -18.64
N SER A 491 -30.85 -19.34 -18.20
CA SER A 491 -30.26 -19.71 -16.91
C SER A 491 -29.16 -20.73 -17.17
N LEU A 492 -27.91 -20.38 -16.81
CA LEU A 492 -26.73 -21.23 -17.05
C LEU A 492 -26.39 -21.91 -15.72
N THR A 493 -26.51 -23.26 -15.72
CA THR A 493 -26.43 -24.04 -14.46
C THR A 493 -25.25 -25.00 -14.44
N ASN A 494 -24.22 -24.74 -15.24
CA ASN A 494 -23.04 -25.61 -15.34
C ASN A 494 -22.12 -25.53 -14.11
N SER A 495 -22.20 -24.43 -13.35
CA SER A 495 -21.26 -24.18 -12.26
C SER A 495 -21.49 -25.10 -11.07
N THR A 496 -20.39 -25.57 -10.48
CA THR A 496 -20.41 -26.38 -9.27
C THR A 496 -20.20 -25.54 -8.00
N GLY A 497 -20.10 -24.22 -8.14
CA GLY A 497 -19.95 -23.29 -7.01
C GLY A 497 -20.67 -21.99 -7.30
N THR A 498 -20.88 -21.22 -6.24
CA THR A 498 -21.52 -19.90 -6.34
C THR A 498 -20.74 -18.99 -7.29
N ILE A 499 -21.44 -18.32 -8.19
CA ILE A 499 -20.81 -17.39 -9.15
C ILE A 499 -20.27 -16.17 -8.37
N SER A 500 -18.99 -15.92 -8.53
CA SER A 500 -18.29 -14.85 -7.79
C SER A 500 -17.73 -13.76 -8.69
N SER A 501 -17.59 -14.02 -10.00
CA SER A 501 -17.08 -13.03 -10.95
C SER A 501 -17.63 -13.32 -12.35
N LEU A 502 -17.98 -12.25 -13.06
CA LEU A 502 -18.50 -12.33 -14.42
C LEU A 502 -17.80 -11.29 -15.28
N ALA A 503 -17.49 -11.63 -16.52
CA ALA A 503 -16.91 -10.67 -17.46
C ALA A 503 -17.26 -11.04 -18.90
N PHE A 504 -17.85 -10.11 -19.64
CA PHE A 504 -18.01 -10.23 -21.08
C PHE A 504 -16.71 -9.83 -21.77
N SER A 505 -16.40 -10.50 -22.89
CA SER A 505 -15.33 -10.04 -23.78
C SER A 505 -15.71 -8.70 -24.41
N HIS A 506 -14.70 -7.93 -24.82
CA HIS A 506 -14.93 -6.57 -25.33
C HIS A 506 -15.80 -6.53 -26.57
N ASP A 507 -15.74 -7.58 -27.39
CA ASP A 507 -16.58 -7.72 -28.60
C ASP A 507 -17.99 -8.22 -28.27
N GLY A 508 -18.25 -8.56 -27.01
CA GLY A 508 -19.55 -9.10 -26.60
C GLY A 508 -19.81 -10.54 -27.03
N ALA A 509 -18.80 -11.25 -27.53
CA ALA A 509 -18.99 -12.59 -28.09
C ALA A 509 -18.96 -13.69 -27.01
N HIS A 510 -18.32 -13.43 -25.89
CA HIS A 510 -18.11 -14.45 -24.85
C HIS A 510 -18.41 -13.91 -23.46
N LEU A 511 -18.89 -14.79 -22.58
CA LEU A 511 -19.09 -14.51 -21.16
C LEU A 511 -18.26 -15.51 -20.35
N ALA A 512 -17.35 -15.00 -19.50
CA ALA A 512 -16.62 -15.84 -18.54
C ALA A 512 -17.29 -15.72 -17.17
N ALA A 513 -17.50 -16.86 -16.51
CA ALA A 513 -18.13 -16.96 -15.19
C ALA A 513 -17.22 -17.74 -14.27
N GLY A 514 -16.63 -17.05 -13.28
CA GLY A 514 -15.79 -17.65 -12.26
C GLY A 514 -16.59 -17.93 -10.99
N ASN A 515 -16.21 -18.97 -10.27
CA ASN A 515 -16.98 -19.39 -9.11
C ASN A 515 -16.15 -19.47 -7.82
N SER A 516 -16.84 -19.79 -6.74
CA SER A 516 -16.29 -19.82 -5.38
C SER A 516 -15.29 -20.95 -5.14
N VAL A 517 -15.24 -21.96 -6.03
CA VAL A 517 -14.31 -23.09 -5.89
C VAL A 517 -13.14 -23.02 -6.87
N GLY A 518 -13.03 -21.91 -7.63
CA GLY A 518 -11.85 -21.67 -8.46
C GLY A 518 -11.98 -22.06 -9.93
N LYS A 519 -13.17 -22.41 -10.38
CA LYS A 519 -13.38 -22.80 -11.77
C LYS A 519 -14.03 -21.68 -12.58
N ILE A 520 -13.68 -21.59 -13.85
CA ILE A 520 -14.24 -20.63 -14.79
C ILE A 520 -14.85 -21.37 -15.97
N TYR A 521 -16.09 -21.02 -16.30
CA TYR A 521 -16.77 -21.48 -17.53
C TYR A 521 -16.86 -20.31 -18.49
N VAL A 522 -16.71 -20.59 -19.78
CA VAL A 522 -16.89 -19.56 -20.82
C VAL A 522 -18.04 -20.01 -21.74
N TYR A 523 -18.94 -19.06 -21.97
CA TYR A 523 -20.13 -19.27 -22.80
C TYR A 523 -20.05 -18.40 -24.05
N ALA A 524 -20.54 -18.90 -25.18
CA ALA A 524 -20.74 -18.11 -26.39
C ALA A 524 -22.02 -17.31 -26.22
N VAL A 525 -21.96 -15.99 -26.40
CA VAL A 525 -23.13 -15.12 -26.29
C VAL A 525 -24.11 -15.38 -27.41
N GLY A 526 -25.37 -15.50 -27.07
CA GLY A 526 -26.45 -15.80 -28.03
C GLY A 526 -26.88 -17.23 -27.98
N SER A 527 -25.97 -18.19 -28.24
CA SER A 527 -26.28 -19.61 -28.10
C SER A 527 -26.21 -20.09 -26.66
N TRP A 528 -25.39 -19.44 -25.86
CA TRP A 528 -25.14 -19.76 -24.44
C TRP A 528 -24.55 -21.17 -24.23
N GLU A 529 -23.93 -21.69 -25.27
CA GLU A 529 -23.21 -22.97 -25.19
C GLU A 529 -21.87 -22.74 -24.47
N VAL A 530 -21.42 -23.75 -23.70
CA VAL A 530 -20.12 -23.75 -23.07
C VAL A 530 -19.04 -23.95 -24.16
N VAL A 531 -18.15 -22.97 -24.31
CA VAL A 531 -17.03 -23.02 -25.25
C VAL A 531 -15.70 -23.31 -24.55
N ALA A 532 -15.63 -23.12 -23.24
CA ALA A 532 -14.46 -23.53 -22.45
C ALA A 532 -14.91 -23.94 -21.05
N ASP A 533 -14.48 -25.13 -20.62
CA ASP A 533 -14.76 -25.67 -19.28
C ASP A 533 -13.50 -26.22 -18.61
N ARG A 534 -12.32 -25.96 -19.21
CA ARG A 534 -11.03 -26.43 -18.66
C ARG A 534 -10.25 -25.38 -17.88
N TRP A 535 -10.84 -24.22 -17.68
CA TRP A 535 -10.21 -23.14 -16.91
C TRP A 535 -10.40 -23.41 -15.42
N SER A 536 -9.64 -24.38 -14.91
CA SER A 536 -9.76 -24.87 -13.54
C SER A 536 -8.36 -25.07 -12.95
N ALA A 537 -7.83 -24.03 -12.33
CA ALA A 537 -6.51 -24.07 -11.69
C ALA A 537 -6.44 -23.27 -10.40
N HIS A 538 -7.37 -22.34 -10.20
CA HIS A 538 -7.47 -21.66 -8.91
C HIS A 538 -7.93 -22.65 -7.84
N THR A 539 -7.42 -22.47 -6.62
CA THR A 539 -7.77 -23.31 -5.46
C THR A 539 -8.68 -22.59 -4.46
N ALA A 540 -9.15 -21.39 -4.82
CA ALA A 540 -10.05 -20.60 -4.01
C ALA A 540 -10.93 -19.75 -4.94
N ARG A 541 -11.82 -18.97 -4.35
CA ARG A 541 -12.79 -18.10 -5.04
C ARG A 541 -12.10 -17.25 -6.12
N VAL A 542 -12.65 -17.27 -7.35
CA VAL A 542 -12.26 -16.36 -8.42
C VAL A 542 -12.88 -14.99 -8.11
N THR A 543 -12.04 -13.97 -7.96
CA THR A 543 -12.51 -12.65 -7.54
C THR A 543 -12.69 -11.68 -8.70
N CYS A 544 -11.98 -11.92 -9.82
CA CYS A 544 -11.96 -11.00 -10.94
C CYS A 544 -11.54 -11.70 -12.21
N ILE A 545 -12.07 -11.22 -13.34
CA ILE A 545 -11.73 -11.72 -14.68
C ILE A 545 -11.66 -10.51 -15.60
N SER A 546 -10.68 -10.51 -16.51
CA SER A 546 -10.52 -9.46 -17.53
C SER A 546 -10.11 -10.09 -18.85
N TRP A 547 -10.82 -9.73 -19.92
CA TRP A 547 -10.49 -10.16 -21.27
C TRP A 547 -9.49 -9.18 -21.91
N ASP A 548 -8.60 -9.72 -22.73
CA ASP A 548 -7.77 -8.86 -23.57
C ASP A 548 -8.60 -8.26 -24.72
N ASP A 549 -8.04 -7.28 -25.40
CA ASP A 549 -8.78 -6.55 -26.44
C ASP A 549 -9.16 -7.43 -27.65
N THR A 550 -8.45 -8.56 -27.83
CA THR A 550 -8.76 -9.47 -28.95
C THR A 550 -9.86 -10.48 -28.61
N GLY A 551 -10.17 -10.69 -27.32
CA GLY A 551 -11.09 -11.74 -26.89
C GLY A 551 -10.49 -13.14 -26.94
N ALA A 552 -9.20 -13.28 -27.25
CA ALA A 552 -8.53 -14.57 -27.33
C ALA A 552 -7.99 -15.04 -25.98
N TYR A 553 -7.72 -14.12 -25.09
CA TYR A 553 -7.13 -14.40 -23.78
C TYR A 553 -7.93 -13.72 -22.66
N ALA A 554 -7.96 -14.39 -21.53
CA ALA A 554 -8.53 -13.80 -20.32
C ALA A 554 -7.56 -14.00 -19.16
N ALA A 555 -7.53 -13.02 -18.26
CA ALA A 555 -6.79 -13.11 -17.01
C ALA A 555 -7.77 -13.24 -15.85
N SER A 556 -7.40 -14.02 -14.85
CA SER A 556 -8.22 -14.17 -13.64
C SER A 556 -7.36 -14.06 -12.38
N GLY A 557 -7.97 -13.54 -11.33
CA GLY A 557 -7.38 -13.46 -10.01
C GLY A 557 -8.24 -14.16 -8.98
N SER A 558 -7.62 -14.55 -7.86
CA SER A 558 -8.30 -15.34 -6.84
C SER A 558 -7.77 -15.06 -5.45
N LEU A 559 -8.55 -15.44 -4.45
CA LEU A 559 -8.10 -15.45 -3.05
C LEU A 559 -6.95 -16.43 -2.82
N ASP A 560 -6.65 -17.33 -3.79
CA ASP A 560 -5.48 -18.21 -3.71
C ASP A 560 -4.16 -17.48 -3.98
N THR A 561 -4.19 -16.17 -4.13
CA THR A 561 -3.06 -15.25 -4.33
C THR A 561 -2.51 -15.23 -5.76
N ASN A 562 -3.00 -16.07 -6.65
CA ASN A 562 -2.44 -16.25 -7.99
C ASN A 562 -3.23 -15.48 -9.04
N VAL A 563 -2.52 -15.14 -10.13
CA VAL A 563 -3.13 -14.69 -11.39
C VAL A 563 -2.86 -15.77 -12.43
N PHE A 564 -3.88 -16.13 -13.19
CA PHE A 564 -3.73 -17.00 -14.35
C PHE A 564 -4.13 -16.26 -15.62
N ILE A 565 -3.43 -16.57 -16.72
CA ILE A 565 -3.84 -16.17 -18.07
C ILE A 565 -4.25 -17.43 -18.83
N TRP A 566 -5.39 -17.36 -19.45
CA TRP A 566 -6.06 -18.47 -20.14
C TRP A 566 -6.18 -18.17 -21.62
N CYS A 567 -6.08 -19.21 -22.46
CA CYS A 567 -6.29 -19.11 -23.90
C CYS A 567 -7.65 -19.72 -24.27
N LEU A 568 -8.43 -18.99 -25.06
CA LEU A 568 -9.75 -19.46 -25.48
C LEU A 568 -9.65 -20.42 -26.68
N GLU A 569 -8.59 -20.33 -27.48
CA GLU A 569 -8.41 -21.17 -28.65
C GLU A 569 -8.44 -22.64 -28.27
N LYS A 570 -9.30 -23.42 -28.93
CA LYS A 570 -9.63 -24.78 -28.53
C LYS A 570 -8.40 -25.70 -28.34
N LYS A 571 -7.41 -25.60 -29.22
CA LYS A 571 -6.19 -26.42 -29.13
C LYS A 571 -5.31 -26.05 -27.95
N ASN A 572 -5.47 -24.84 -27.39
CA ASN A 572 -4.65 -24.31 -26.31
C ASN A 572 -5.43 -24.09 -25.00
N GLN A 573 -6.72 -24.48 -24.93
CA GLN A 573 -7.56 -24.23 -23.77
C GLN A 573 -7.04 -24.86 -22.47
N GLY A 574 -6.27 -25.92 -22.57
CA GLY A 574 -5.65 -26.54 -21.39
C GLY A 574 -4.38 -25.84 -20.91
N LYS A 575 -3.85 -24.95 -21.72
CA LYS A 575 -2.63 -24.22 -21.39
C LYS A 575 -2.98 -22.97 -20.59
N ARG A 576 -2.14 -22.66 -19.63
CA ARG A 576 -2.29 -21.46 -18.82
C ARG A 576 -0.95 -20.95 -18.37
N ILE A 577 -0.88 -19.66 -18.09
CA ILE A 577 0.31 -19.03 -17.53
C ILE A 577 -0.03 -18.58 -16.12
N LYS A 578 0.86 -18.83 -15.17
CA LYS A 578 0.63 -18.54 -13.76
C LYS A 578 1.60 -17.48 -13.27
N ALA A 579 1.08 -16.43 -12.65
CA ALA A 579 1.83 -15.55 -11.78
C ALA A 579 1.55 -16.00 -10.33
N ALA A 580 2.48 -16.76 -9.77
CA ALA A 580 2.32 -17.32 -8.44
C ALA A 580 2.52 -16.22 -7.38
N ASN A 581 1.67 -16.23 -6.37
CA ASN A 581 1.76 -15.27 -5.25
C ASN A 581 1.80 -13.82 -5.75
N ALA A 582 0.99 -13.53 -6.75
CA ALA A 582 0.92 -12.19 -7.33
C ALA A 582 0.60 -11.13 -6.26
N HIS A 583 -0.33 -11.47 -5.37
CA HIS A 583 -0.67 -10.62 -4.21
C HIS A 583 -0.81 -11.51 -2.98
N LYS A 584 -0.05 -11.22 -1.96
CA LYS A 584 0.12 -12.07 -0.78
C LYS A 584 -1.19 -12.37 -0.02
N ASP A 585 -2.13 -11.43 -0.04
CA ASP A 585 -3.38 -11.56 0.70
C ASP A 585 -4.59 -11.79 -0.20
N GLY A 586 -4.34 -12.12 -1.47
CA GLY A 586 -5.40 -12.38 -2.45
C GLY A 586 -5.46 -11.31 -3.53
N VAL A 587 -5.80 -11.74 -4.73
CA VAL A 587 -5.99 -10.85 -5.90
C VAL A 587 -7.44 -10.38 -5.90
N SER A 588 -7.66 -9.08 -6.10
CA SER A 588 -9.00 -8.49 -6.12
C SER A 588 -9.32 -7.79 -7.45
N GLY A 589 -8.33 -7.60 -8.31
CA GLY A 589 -8.56 -6.99 -9.61
C GLY A 589 -7.49 -7.42 -10.61
N VAL A 590 -7.90 -7.56 -11.87
CA VAL A 590 -7.00 -7.74 -13.01
C VAL A 590 -7.54 -6.90 -14.17
N ALA A 591 -6.63 -6.38 -14.99
CA ALA A 591 -7.02 -5.61 -16.18
C ALA A 591 -5.89 -5.68 -17.20
N TRP A 592 -6.23 -6.01 -18.45
CA TRP A 592 -5.28 -5.90 -19.55
C TRP A 592 -5.06 -4.43 -19.87
N ILE A 593 -3.82 -4.06 -20.14
CA ILE A 593 -3.44 -2.69 -20.50
C ILE A 593 -2.64 -2.73 -21.80
N GLU A 594 -2.32 -1.55 -22.31
CA GLU A 594 -1.67 -1.42 -23.62
C GLU A 594 -0.33 -2.15 -23.67
N GLY A 595 0.03 -2.61 -24.87
CA GLY A 595 1.29 -3.26 -25.13
C GLY A 595 1.39 -4.71 -24.64
N GLY A 596 0.27 -5.39 -24.48
CA GLY A 596 0.25 -6.79 -24.05
C GLY A 596 0.65 -6.95 -22.59
N LYS A 597 0.45 -5.93 -21.77
CA LYS A 597 0.75 -5.95 -20.34
C LYS A 597 -0.52 -6.19 -19.54
N LEU A 598 -0.35 -6.68 -18.32
CA LEU A 598 -1.45 -6.94 -17.39
C LEU A 598 -1.23 -6.14 -16.12
N ALA A 599 -2.29 -5.57 -15.58
CA ALA A 599 -2.30 -4.98 -14.25
C ALA A 599 -3.04 -5.91 -13.29
N SER A 600 -2.58 -5.99 -12.05
CA SER A 600 -3.28 -6.70 -10.99
C SER A 600 -3.31 -5.85 -9.72
N ALA A 601 -4.33 -6.06 -8.89
CA ALA A 601 -4.48 -5.38 -7.61
C ALA A 601 -4.89 -6.40 -6.55
N GLY A 602 -4.54 -6.13 -5.30
CA GLY A 602 -4.78 -7.10 -4.26
C GLY A 602 -5.15 -6.55 -2.91
N ASN A 603 -5.49 -7.47 -2.03
CA ASN A 603 -5.80 -7.17 -0.63
C ASN A 603 -4.58 -6.66 0.13
N ASP A 604 -3.39 -6.76 -0.48
CA ASP A 604 -2.13 -6.19 0.04
C ASP A 604 -1.98 -4.71 -0.29
N ALA A 605 -3.00 -4.07 -0.86
CA ALA A 605 -3.06 -2.65 -1.20
C ALA A 605 -2.10 -2.23 -2.34
N THR A 606 -1.58 -3.18 -3.11
CA THR A 606 -0.66 -2.87 -4.21
C THR A 606 -1.31 -3.05 -5.57
N VAL A 607 -0.79 -2.32 -6.56
CA VAL A 607 -1.05 -2.54 -7.99
C VAL A 607 0.27 -2.96 -8.62
N LYS A 608 0.26 -4.06 -9.36
CA LYS A 608 1.45 -4.57 -10.05
C LYS A 608 1.22 -4.58 -11.55
N ILE A 609 2.25 -4.22 -12.30
CA ILE A 609 2.24 -4.25 -13.77
C ILE A 609 3.14 -5.40 -14.20
N TRP A 610 2.62 -6.23 -15.08
CA TRP A 610 3.27 -7.47 -15.52
C TRP A 610 3.54 -7.40 -17.02
N ASP A 611 4.73 -7.82 -17.45
CA ASP A 611 5.00 -8.13 -18.84
C ASP A 611 4.52 -9.56 -19.11
N VAL A 612 3.76 -9.72 -20.17
CA VAL A 612 3.24 -11.03 -20.61
C VAL A 612 3.89 -11.35 -21.96
N GLN A 613 4.55 -12.48 -22.03
CA GLN A 613 5.32 -12.85 -23.22
C GLN A 613 4.96 -14.24 -23.69
N ASN A 614 5.06 -14.42 -25.01
CA ASN A 614 4.96 -15.74 -25.65
C ASN A 614 3.62 -16.43 -25.33
N LEU A 615 2.52 -15.70 -25.45
CA LEU A 615 1.19 -16.28 -25.26
C LEU A 615 0.98 -17.45 -26.23
N PRO A 616 0.39 -18.59 -25.78
CA PRO A 616 0.25 -19.78 -26.61
C PRO A 616 -0.71 -19.65 -27.77
#